data_3ceefa95faa841934a2721df1038fca7
#
_entry.id   3ceefa95faa841934a2721df1038fca7
#
_cell.length_a   1.000
_cell.length_b   1.000
_cell.length_c   1.000
_cell.angle_alpha   90.00
_cell.angle_beta   90.00
_cell.angle_gamma   90.00
#
_symmetry.space_group_name_H-M   'P 1'
#
loop_
_entity.id
_entity.type
_entity.pdbx_description
1 polymer ?
#
loop_
_entity_poly.entity_id
_entity_poly.type
_entity_poly.pdbx_seq_one_letter_code
_entity_poly.pdbx_strand_id
1 'polypeptide(L)'
;MPQTPKKTRVILELGSGNDLHGSDYTKAALRAVQDALHHSSLAFIRSLQIDKKKLDVDVTIGVQRPERVDIEKVKASLPVGNVTVKAVRGGLDVVDPENDDPAVVASAAIAVRIELG
;
A
#
# COMPACT_ATOMS: atom_id res chain seq x y z
N MET A 1 -16.51 -22.94 -22.06
CA MET A 1 -16.18 -21.53 -21.88
C MET A 1 -14.79 -21.40 -21.29
N PRO A 2 -13.93 -20.62 -21.91
CA PRO A 2 -12.63 -20.36 -21.29
C PRO A 2 -12.85 -19.58 -19.99
N GLN A 3 -12.37 -20.14 -18.90
CA GLN A 3 -12.39 -19.44 -17.63
C GLN A 3 -11.25 -18.41 -17.62
N THR A 4 -11.53 -17.24 -17.10
CA THR A 4 -10.48 -16.26 -16.82
C THR A 4 -9.47 -16.88 -15.88
N PRO A 5 -8.16 -16.86 -16.22
CA PRO A 5 -7.16 -17.40 -15.32
C PRO A 5 -7.25 -16.76 -13.95
N LYS A 6 -7.27 -17.59 -12.92
CA LYS A 6 -7.38 -17.11 -11.56
C LYS A 6 -6.00 -16.73 -11.05
N LYS A 7 -5.85 -15.50 -10.58
CA LYS A 7 -4.62 -15.04 -9.94
C LYS A 7 -4.66 -15.34 -8.46
N THR A 8 -3.56 -15.83 -7.95
CA THR A 8 -3.41 -16.25 -6.57
C THR A 8 -2.52 -15.27 -5.82
N ARG A 9 -2.94 -14.90 -4.63
CA ARG A 9 -2.11 -14.09 -3.74
C ARG A 9 -0.93 -14.93 -3.26
N VAL A 10 0.27 -14.48 -3.58
CA VAL A 10 1.51 -15.16 -3.21
C VAL A 10 2.32 -14.39 -2.18
N ILE A 11 2.06 -13.09 -2.05
CA ILE A 11 2.75 -12.23 -1.09
C ILE A 11 1.71 -11.30 -0.45
N LEU A 12 1.87 -11.12 0.85
CA LEU A 12 1.17 -10.07 1.60
C LEU A 12 2.19 -9.41 2.51
N GLU A 13 2.44 -8.14 2.29
CA GLU A 13 3.33 -7.34 3.12
C GLU A 13 2.53 -6.26 3.82
N LEU A 14 2.85 -6.02 5.07
CA LEU A 14 2.20 -5.02 5.90
C LEU A 14 3.21 -3.99 6.35
N GLY A 15 2.78 -2.76 6.43
CA GLY A 15 3.61 -1.67 6.89
C GLY A 15 2.81 -0.57 7.55
N SER A 16 3.49 0.27 8.28
CA SER A 16 2.91 1.46 8.89
C SER A 16 3.79 2.66 8.64
N GLY A 17 3.17 3.82 8.57
CA GLY A 17 3.86 5.07 8.39
C GLY A 17 3.13 6.19 9.11
N ASN A 18 3.85 7.22 9.45
CA ASN A 18 3.24 8.32 10.17
C ASN A 18 3.68 9.67 9.63
N ASP A 19 2.87 10.67 9.91
CA ASP A 19 3.20 12.07 9.76
C ASP A 19 2.90 12.75 11.08
N LEU A 20 3.94 13.19 11.77
CA LEU A 20 3.81 13.73 13.12
C LEU A 20 3.29 15.16 13.15
N HIS A 21 3.41 15.86 12.02
CA HIS A 21 3.01 17.25 11.90
C HIS A 21 2.41 17.50 10.52
N GLY A 22 1.41 18.36 10.45
CA GLY A 22 0.82 18.79 9.19
C GLY A 22 -0.35 17.95 8.71
N SER A 23 -0.69 16.87 9.40
CA SER A 23 -1.86 16.02 9.09
C SER A 23 -1.89 15.57 7.62
N ASP A 24 -0.74 15.20 7.07
CA ASP A 24 -0.62 14.80 5.66
C ASP A 24 -0.82 13.30 5.53
N TYR A 25 -2.05 12.91 5.18
CA TYR A 25 -2.42 11.51 5.04
C TYR A 25 -1.69 10.82 3.87
N THR A 26 -1.44 11.53 2.80
CA THR A 26 -0.68 10.99 1.66
C THR A 26 0.76 10.68 2.07
N LYS A 27 1.39 11.58 2.80
CA LYS A 27 2.76 11.38 3.28
C LYS A 27 2.85 10.17 4.23
N ALA A 28 1.89 10.05 5.14
CA ALA A 28 1.80 8.89 6.03
C ALA A 28 1.60 7.60 5.22
N ALA A 29 0.72 7.63 4.23
CA ALA A 29 0.47 6.48 3.35
C ALA A 29 1.72 6.08 2.56
N LEU A 30 2.46 7.05 2.02
CA LEU A 30 3.70 6.76 1.30
C LEU A 30 4.75 6.12 2.21
N ARG A 31 4.86 6.59 3.45
CA ARG A 31 5.75 5.99 4.44
C ARG A 31 5.33 4.58 4.81
N ALA A 32 4.01 4.32 4.92
CA ALA A 32 3.49 2.99 5.19
C ALA A 32 3.81 2.01 4.05
N VAL A 33 3.68 2.46 2.81
CA VAL A 33 4.04 1.67 1.63
C VAL A 33 5.55 1.37 1.64
N GLN A 34 6.39 2.36 1.92
CA GLN A 34 7.83 2.16 1.98
C GLN A 34 8.22 1.18 3.08
N ASP A 35 7.58 1.26 4.23
CA ASP A 35 7.80 0.30 5.32
C ASP A 35 7.45 -1.12 4.89
N ALA A 36 6.29 -1.31 4.25
CA ALA A 36 5.90 -2.61 3.72
C ALA A 36 6.90 -3.13 2.69
N LEU A 37 7.40 -2.28 1.81
CA LEU A 37 8.38 -2.65 0.79
C LEU A 37 9.73 -3.03 1.39
N HIS A 38 10.13 -2.45 2.52
CA HIS A 38 11.37 -2.79 3.20
C HIS A 38 11.40 -4.22 3.75
N HIS A 39 10.23 -4.76 4.07
CA HIS A 39 10.09 -6.14 4.54
C HIS A 39 9.73 -7.09 3.40
N SER A 40 9.97 -6.65 2.18
CA SER A 40 9.29 -7.19 1.03
C SER A 40 9.94 -8.44 0.46
N SER A 41 9.09 -9.39 0.11
CA SER A 41 9.44 -10.54 -0.71
C SER A 41 9.42 -10.22 -2.20
N LEU A 42 9.32 -8.95 -2.59
CA LEU A 42 9.34 -8.54 -3.99
C LEU A 42 10.67 -8.90 -4.68
N ALA A 43 11.77 -8.91 -3.92
CA ALA A 43 13.04 -9.40 -4.43
C ALA A 43 12.96 -10.86 -4.88
N PHE A 44 12.18 -11.68 -4.18
CA PHE A 44 11.93 -13.06 -4.53
C PHE A 44 11.26 -13.18 -5.91
N ILE A 45 10.25 -12.34 -6.16
CA ILE A 45 9.57 -12.30 -7.45
C ILE A 45 10.54 -11.91 -8.56
N ARG A 46 11.39 -10.92 -8.30
CA ARG A 46 12.43 -10.51 -9.25
C ARG A 46 13.37 -11.66 -9.56
N SER A 47 13.77 -12.42 -8.54
CA SER A 47 14.66 -13.58 -8.70
C SER A 47 14.03 -14.69 -9.55
N LEU A 48 12.71 -14.82 -9.51
CA LEU A 48 11.99 -15.80 -10.33
C LEU A 48 11.76 -15.34 -11.77
N GLN A 49 12.17 -14.12 -12.10
CA GLN A 49 12.01 -13.55 -13.44
C GLN A 49 10.55 -13.52 -13.93
N ILE A 50 9.63 -13.31 -13.02
CA ILE A 50 8.21 -13.21 -13.36
C ILE A 50 7.97 -11.93 -14.16
N ASP A 51 7.21 -12.06 -15.26
CA ASP A 51 6.84 -10.93 -16.08
C ASP A 51 6.02 -9.92 -15.26
N LYS A 52 6.51 -8.70 -15.18
CA LYS A 52 5.85 -7.62 -14.43
C LYS A 52 4.44 -7.36 -14.89
N LYS A 53 4.13 -7.60 -16.16
CA LYS A 53 2.78 -7.41 -16.72
C LYS A 53 1.79 -8.43 -16.18
N LYS A 54 2.27 -9.53 -15.61
CA LYS A 54 1.44 -10.59 -15.03
C LYS A 54 1.28 -10.47 -13.53
N LEU A 55 1.88 -9.45 -12.93
CA LEU A 55 1.74 -9.17 -11.50
C LEU A 55 0.60 -8.19 -11.27
N ASP A 56 -0.31 -8.56 -10.42
CA ASP A 56 -1.28 -7.60 -9.87
C ASP A 56 -0.85 -7.24 -8.46
N VAL A 57 -0.69 -5.94 -8.24
CA VAL A 57 -0.29 -5.40 -6.94
C VAL A 57 -1.47 -4.60 -6.38
N ASP A 58 -2.08 -5.14 -5.35
CA ASP A 58 -3.23 -4.50 -4.70
C ASP A 58 -2.77 -3.86 -3.39
N VAL A 59 -2.89 -2.55 -3.32
CA VAL A 59 -2.50 -1.77 -2.15
C VAL A 59 -3.74 -1.26 -1.46
N THR A 60 -3.85 -1.54 -0.18
CA THR A 60 -4.90 -0.98 0.67
C THR A 60 -4.25 -0.08 1.72
N ILE A 61 -4.68 1.17 1.74
CA ILE A 61 -4.21 2.16 2.72
C ILE A 61 -5.31 2.37 3.74
N GLY A 62 -4.98 2.25 5.02
CA GLY A 62 -5.89 2.55 6.12
C GLY A 62 -5.50 3.86 6.79
N VAL A 63 -6.38 4.85 6.73
CA VAL A 63 -6.23 6.14 7.42
C VAL A 63 -7.59 6.60 7.91
N GLN A 64 -7.62 7.52 8.86
CA GLN A 64 -8.89 8.01 9.41
C GLN A 64 -9.69 8.85 8.41
N ARG A 65 -9.03 9.45 7.43
CA ARG A 65 -9.68 10.24 6.37
C ARG A 65 -9.20 9.78 4.99
N PRO A 66 -9.71 8.63 4.50
CA PRO A 66 -9.23 8.04 3.25
C PRO A 66 -9.43 8.94 2.03
N GLU A 67 -10.44 9.82 2.04
CA GLU A 67 -10.71 10.76 0.96
C GLU A 67 -9.59 11.79 0.77
N ARG A 68 -8.70 11.92 1.75
CA ARG A 68 -7.58 12.88 1.70
C ARG A 68 -6.28 12.26 1.19
N VAL A 69 -6.28 10.98 0.88
CA VAL A 69 -5.10 10.31 0.30
C VAL A 69 -5.09 10.53 -1.20
N ASP A 70 -3.96 11.00 -1.72
CA ASP A 70 -3.74 11.10 -3.16
C ASP A 70 -3.37 9.72 -3.70
N ILE A 71 -4.35 9.02 -4.23
CA ILE A 71 -4.21 7.64 -4.72
C ILE A 71 -3.16 7.56 -5.83
N GLU A 72 -3.13 8.54 -6.73
CA GLU A 72 -2.19 8.51 -7.86
C GLU A 72 -0.73 8.65 -7.40
N LYS A 73 -0.49 9.46 -6.37
CA LYS A 73 0.85 9.56 -5.78
C LYS A 73 1.29 8.24 -5.16
N VAL A 74 0.39 7.58 -4.44
CA VAL A 74 0.70 6.27 -3.84
C VAL A 74 0.99 5.26 -4.94
N LYS A 75 0.16 5.20 -5.96
CA LYS A 75 0.34 4.30 -7.09
C LYS A 75 1.67 4.52 -7.78
N ALA A 76 2.05 5.78 -8.01
CA ALA A 76 3.30 6.13 -8.66
C ALA A 76 4.55 5.73 -7.86
N SER A 77 4.41 5.53 -6.54
CA SER A 77 5.52 5.13 -5.68
C SER A 77 5.88 3.65 -5.78
N LEU A 78 5.04 2.85 -6.44
CA LEU A 78 5.23 1.40 -6.53
C LEU A 78 5.92 1.05 -7.85
N PRO A 79 7.00 0.25 -7.77
CA PRO A 79 7.91 0.10 -8.91
C PRO A 79 7.48 -0.90 -9.97
N VAL A 80 6.56 -1.81 -9.68
CA VAL A 80 6.28 -2.94 -10.58
C VAL A 80 4.82 -3.35 -10.57
N GLY A 81 4.39 -3.93 -11.69
CA GLY A 81 3.12 -4.62 -11.80
C GLY A 81 1.95 -3.75 -12.19
N ASN A 82 0.79 -4.37 -12.21
CA ASN A 82 -0.49 -3.68 -12.41
C ASN A 82 -0.99 -3.25 -11.03
N VAL A 83 -0.76 -1.99 -10.70
CA VAL A 83 -0.99 -1.48 -9.36
C VAL A 83 -2.40 -0.92 -9.25
N THR A 84 -3.12 -1.37 -8.25
CA THR A 84 -4.40 -0.81 -7.82
C THR A 84 -4.28 -0.35 -6.38
N VAL A 85 -4.65 0.89 -6.12
CA VAL A 85 -4.59 1.46 -4.77
C VAL A 85 -5.98 1.87 -4.35
N LYS A 86 -6.35 1.49 -3.14
CA LYS A 86 -7.56 1.99 -2.51
C LYS A 86 -7.23 2.48 -1.10
N ALA A 87 -7.95 3.47 -0.66
CA ALA A 87 -7.86 3.97 0.71
C ALA A 87 -9.17 3.67 1.42
N VAL A 88 -9.05 3.16 2.63
CA VAL A 88 -10.19 2.81 3.50
C VAL A 88 -9.97 3.44 4.86
N ARG A 89 -11.02 3.49 5.65
CA ARG A 89 -10.91 3.98 7.00
C ARG A 89 -10.13 2.99 7.86
N GLY A 90 -9.09 3.48 8.50
CA GLY A 90 -8.22 2.68 9.35
C GLY A 90 -7.12 3.57 9.90
N GLY A 91 -6.04 2.96 10.37
CA GLY A 91 -4.96 3.74 10.97
C GLY A 91 -5.43 4.48 12.21
N LEU A 92 -4.75 5.58 12.52
CA LEU A 92 -5.01 6.30 13.76
C LEU A 92 -4.66 7.78 13.59
N ASP A 93 -5.51 8.65 14.11
CA ASP A 93 -5.14 10.05 14.33
C ASP A 93 -4.91 10.23 15.83
N VAL A 94 -3.75 10.74 16.18
CA VAL A 94 -3.42 11.03 17.57
C VAL A 94 -3.49 12.54 17.78
N VAL A 95 -4.47 12.96 18.52
CA VAL A 95 -4.74 14.38 18.76
C VAL A 95 -4.13 14.79 20.08
N ASP A 96 -3.33 15.85 20.04
CA ASP A 96 -2.86 16.51 21.25
C ASP A 96 -3.91 17.55 21.66
N PRO A 97 -4.50 17.46 22.87
CA PRO A 97 -5.53 18.41 23.28
C PRO A 97 -5.05 19.86 23.34
N GLU A 98 -3.75 20.10 23.42
CA GLU A 98 -3.17 21.43 23.51
C GLU A 98 -2.76 22.01 22.16
N ASN A 99 -2.69 21.18 21.12
CA ASN A 99 -2.29 21.58 19.77
C ASN A 99 -3.26 21.02 18.75
N ASP A 100 -3.57 21.82 17.73
CA ASP A 100 -4.43 21.40 16.62
C ASP A 100 -3.68 20.68 15.50
N ASP A 101 -2.61 20.01 15.83
CA ASP A 101 -1.74 19.37 14.85
C ASP A 101 -1.63 17.86 15.14
N PRO A 102 -2.65 17.09 14.73
CA PRO A 102 -2.66 15.67 15.02
C PRO A 102 -1.57 14.92 14.28
N ALA A 103 -1.01 13.91 14.95
CA ALA A 103 -0.17 12.93 14.29
C ALA A 103 -1.07 11.93 13.57
N VAL A 104 -0.71 11.61 12.35
CA VAL A 104 -1.44 10.67 11.51
C VAL A 104 -0.65 9.38 11.38
N VAL A 105 -1.29 8.24 11.65
CA VAL A 105 -0.70 6.93 11.44
C VAL A 105 -1.48 6.22 10.34
N ALA A 106 -0.78 5.81 9.29
CA ALA A 106 -1.35 5.03 8.20
C ALA A 106 -0.89 3.59 8.28
N SER A 107 -1.75 2.68 7.89
CA SER A 107 -1.42 1.28 7.66
C SER A 107 -1.45 1.00 6.16
N ALA A 108 -0.57 0.13 5.69
CA ALA A 108 -0.58 -0.31 4.30
C ALA A 108 -0.54 -1.83 4.24
N ALA A 109 -1.35 -2.40 3.35
CA ALA A 109 -1.29 -3.81 3.00
C ALA A 109 -1.00 -3.89 1.50
N ILE A 110 0.05 -4.61 1.13
CA ILE A 110 0.43 -4.82 -0.26
C ILE A 110 0.28 -6.30 -0.55
N ALA A 111 -0.68 -6.64 -1.39
CA ALA A 111 -0.93 -8.00 -1.83
C ALA A 111 -0.46 -8.15 -3.27
N VAL A 112 0.35 -9.17 -3.54
CA VAL A 112 0.79 -9.48 -4.89
C VAL A 112 0.11 -10.77 -5.34
N ARG A 113 -0.53 -10.70 -6.49
CA ARG A 113 -1.21 -11.84 -7.10
C ARG A 113 -0.55 -12.17 -8.42
N ILE A 114 -0.35 -13.44 -8.65
CA ILE A 114 0.17 -13.95 -9.92
C ILE A 114 -0.70 -15.09 -10.42
N GLU A 115 -0.63 -15.30 -11.72
CA GLU A 115 -1.27 -16.44 -12.35
C GLU A 115 -0.34 -17.66 -12.17
N LEU A 116 -0.87 -18.67 -11.47
CA LEU A 116 -0.18 -19.96 -11.28
C LEU A 116 -0.81 -20.98 -12.21
N GLY A 117 -0.04 -21.49 -13.09
CA GLY A 117 -0.54 -22.51 -13.99
C GLY A 117 0.00 -22.45 -15.33
#